data_fdcc923c6f4ad47172728e88f7c0991b
#
_entry.id   fdcc923c6f4ad47172728e88f7c0991b
#
_cell.length_a   1.000
_cell.length_b   1.000
_cell.length_c   1.000
_cell.angle_alpha   90.00
_cell.angle_beta   90.00
_cell.angle_gamma   90.00
#
_symmetry.space_group_name_H-M   'P 1'
#
loop_
_entity.id
_entity.type
_entity.pdbx_description
1 polymer ?
#
loop_
_entity_poly.entity_id
_entity_poly.type
_entity_poly.pdbx_seq_one_letter_code
_entity_poly.pdbx_strand_id
1 'polypeptide(L)'
;IEIEGTDVMALGPRELQTFRNEKIGMVFQNFALMPHRSVLDNVAMPLEIRKVAKNERMRQAAAILDIVELGAWGAKFAHELSGGMQQRVGLARALAANPDVLLMDEPFSALDPLIRRQLQDEFIRLSKILKKTTIFITHDLDEAVRIGDRIAIMRDGKMVQIGTAEDIVMQPADDYVADFVAGISRLKVVHAHAVMRPLETYIAANGGLSTVAMRVNEDESLSTLINLAIDNDHPIVVQDAGQDVGIITRADLLKTVIEGTEVS
;
A
#
# COMPACT_ATOMS: atom_id res chain seq x y z
N ILE A 1 3.13 3.75 -22.39
CA ILE A 1 3.55 3.25 -21.06
C ILE A 1 5.05 3.18 -21.05
N GLU A 2 5.67 3.95 -20.16
CA GLU A 2 7.14 4.01 -20.05
C GLU A 2 7.59 3.34 -18.73
N ILE A 3 8.55 2.43 -18.83
CA ILE A 3 9.18 1.75 -17.69
C ILE A 3 10.69 1.82 -17.89
N GLU A 4 11.41 2.47 -16.98
CA GLU A 4 12.87 2.68 -17.04
C GLU A 4 13.34 3.25 -18.40
N GLY A 5 12.62 4.25 -18.94
CA GLY A 5 12.94 4.90 -20.20
C GLY A 5 12.56 4.09 -21.46
N THR A 6 11.90 2.93 -21.30
CA THR A 6 11.44 2.10 -22.42
C THR A 6 9.93 2.29 -22.63
N ASP A 7 9.52 2.76 -23.82
CA ASP A 7 8.09 2.73 -24.17
C ASP A 7 7.66 1.31 -24.52
N VAL A 8 6.95 0.69 -23.57
CA VAL A 8 6.48 -0.70 -23.68
C VAL A 8 5.53 -0.91 -24.86
N MET A 9 4.79 0.15 -25.25
CA MET A 9 3.84 0.07 -26.36
C MET A 9 4.52 0.12 -27.74
N ALA A 10 5.76 0.55 -27.80
CA ALA A 10 6.54 0.58 -29.02
C ALA A 10 7.30 -0.74 -29.29
N LEU A 11 7.34 -1.65 -28.32
CA LEU A 11 8.07 -2.92 -28.43
C LEU A 11 7.40 -3.90 -29.39
N GLY A 12 8.21 -4.55 -30.21
CA GLY A 12 7.77 -5.67 -31.03
C GLY A 12 7.39 -6.91 -30.18
N PRO A 13 6.64 -7.88 -30.73
CA PRO A 13 6.12 -9.02 -29.94
C PRO A 13 7.19 -9.82 -29.18
N ARG A 14 8.37 -10.02 -29.79
CA ARG A 14 9.48 -10.74 -29.15
C ARG A 14 10.15 -9.92 -28.05
N GLU A 15 10.36 -8.65 -28.29
CA GLU A 15 10.93 -7.71 -27.32
C GLU A 15 9.99 -7.54 -26.13
N LEU A 16 8.69 -7.41 -26.37
CA LEU A 16 7.67 -7.33 -25.33
C LEU A 16 7.63 -8.60 -24.46
N GLN A 17 7.77 -9.78 -25.08
CA GLN A 17 7.85 -11.02 -24.33
C GLN A 17 9.11 -11.07 -23.43
N THR A 18 10.25 -10.68 -23.97
CA THR A 18 11.51 -10.60 -23.20
C THR A 18 11.37 -9.60 -22.06
N PHE A 19 10.87 -8.40 -22.37
CA PHE A 19 10.63 -7.35 -21.37
C PHE A 19 9.73 -7.83 -20.22
N ARG A 20 8.59 -8.46 -20.54
CA ARG A 20 7.68 -9.01 -19.53
C ARG A 20 8.37 -10.05 -18.65
N ASN A 21 9.15 -10.95 -19.24
CA ASN A 21 9.85 -11.98 -18.49
C ASN A 21 10.93 -11.41 -17.58
N GLU A 22 11.58 -10.31 -17.95
CA GLU A 22 12.71 -9.74 -17.21
C GLU A 22 12.30 -8.66 -16.22
N LYS A 23 11.32 -7.83 -16.56
CA LYS A 23 11.01 -6.63 -15.82
C LYS A 23 9.72 -6.72 -15.00
N ILE A 24 8.82 -7.65 -15.33
CA ILE A 24 7.48 -7.68 -14.73
C ILE A 24 7.25 -9.01 -13.99
N GLY A 25 6.89 -8.92 -12.72
CA GLY A 25 6.29 -10.01 -11.96
C GLY A 25 4.78 -9.82 -11.86
N MET A 26 4.01 -10.92 -11.87
CA MET A 26 2.55 -10.83 -11.77
C MET A 26 2.01 -11.80 -10.73
N VAL A 27 1.15 -11.26 -9.85
CA VAL A 27 0.36 -12.00 -8.87
C VAL A 27 -1.11 -11.92 -9.29
N PHE A 28 -1.75 -13.08 -9.44
CA PHE A 28 -3.11 -13.23 -9.95
C PHE A 28 -4.10 -13.46 -8.81
N GLN A 29 -5.34 -13.03 -9.01
CA GLN A 29 -6.46 -13.21 -8.09
C GLN A 29 -6.68 -14.68 -7.69
N ASN A 30 -6.62 -15.61 -8.66
CA ASN A 30 -6.83 -17.04 -8.47
C ASN A 30 -5.51 -17.82 -8.35
N PHE A 31 -4.46 -17.21 -7.78
CA PHE A 31 -3.12 -17.76 -7.56
C PHE A 31 -2.42 -18.24 -8.84
N ALA A 32 -3.14 -18.76 -9.82
CA ALA A 32 -2.66 -19.31 -11.10
C ALA A 32 -1.49 -20.29 -10.94
N LEU A 33 -1.49 -21.12 -9.88
CA LEU A 33 -0.51 -22.16 -9.66
C LEU A 33 -0.74 -23.35 -10.60
N MET A 34 0.35 -23.93 -11.09
CA MET A 34 0.30 -25.12 -11.92
C MET A 34 0.07 -26.35 -11.04
N PRO A 35 -1.09 -27.03 -11.14
CA PRO A 35 -1.48 -28.09 -10.20
C PRO A 35 -0.61 -29.35 -10.31
N HIS A 36 0.02 -29.55 -11.45
CA HIS A 36 0.91 -30.70 -11.74
C HIS A 36 2.39 -30.45 -11.38
N ARG A 37 2.71 -29.24 -10.87
CA ARG A 37 4.06 -28.87 -10.39
C ARG A 37 4.05 -28.75 -8.89
N SER A 38 5.20 -29.09 -8.29
CA SER A 38 5.43 -28.82 -6.87
C SER A 38 5.44 -27.31 -6.58
N VAL A 39 5.35 -26.93 -5.32
CA VAL A 39 5.51 -25.54 -4.87
C VAL A 39 6.84 -24.96 -5.34
N LEU A 40 7.92 -25.69 -5.14
CA LEU A 40 9.27 -25.26 -5.57
C LEU A 40 9.35 -25.10 -7.10
N ASP A 41 8.76 -26.02 -7.88
CA ASP A 41 8.74 -25.92 -9.34
C ASP A 41 7.86 -24.76 -9.84
N ASN A 42 6.77 -24.44 -9.14
CA ASN A 42 5.96 -23.27 -9.43
C ASN A 42 6.76 -21.99 -9.27
N VAL A 43 7.50 -21.85 -8.16
CA VAL A 43 8.35 -20.68 -7.91
C VAL A 43 9.54 -20.63 -8.87
N ALA A 44 10.13 -21.76 -9.24
CA ALA A 44 11.24 -21.83 -10.18
C ALA A 44 10.84 -21.54 -11.65
N MET A 45 9.55 -21.56 -11.99
CA MET A 45 9.06 -21.47 -13.37
C MET A 45 9.55 -20.19 -14.12
N PRO A 46 9.52 -18.97 -13.57
CA PRO A 46 10.02 -17.79 -14.29
C PRO A 46 11.50 -17.90 -14.63
N LEU A 47 12.29 -18.50 -13.76
CA LEU A 47 13.72 -18.75 -13.99
C LEU A 47 13.93 -19.85 -15.05
N GLU A 48 13.04 -20.82 -15.12
CA GLU A 48 13.05 -21.84 -16.20
C GLU A 48 12.79 -21.19 -17.56
N ILE A 49 11.82 -20.27 -17.66
CA ILE A 49 11.53 -19.50 -18.89
C ILE A 49 12.76 -18.69 -19.32
N ARG A 50 13.49 -18.14 -18.37
CA ARG A 50 14.78 -17.43 -18.60
C ARG A 50 15.95 -18.38 -18.89
N LYS A 51 15.73 -19.70 -18.99
CA LYS A 51 16.75 -20.72 -19.24
C LYS A 51 17.86 -20.77 -18.19
N VAL A 52 17.59 -20.39 -16.96
CA VAL A 52 18.53 -20.55 -15.83
C VAL A 52 18.76 -22.03 -15.58
N ALA A 53 20.01 -22.43 -15.36
CA ALA A 53 20.38 -23.82 -15.10
C ALA A 53 19.58 -24.42 -13.93
N LYS A 54 19.17 -25.70 -14.02
CA LYS A 54 18.25 -26.34 -13.07
C LYS A 54 18.67 -26.18 -11.61
N ASN A 55 19.93 -26.49 -11.30
CA ASN A 55 20.42 -26.42 -9.93
C ASN A 55 20.34 -24.99 -9.36
N GLU A 56 20.68 -23.99 -10.18
CA GLU A 56 20.66 -22.58 -9.78
C GLU A 56 19.23 -22.07 -9.59
N ARG A 57 18.30 -22.35 -10.54
CA ARG A 57 16.93 -21.92 -10.40
C ARG A 57 16.22 -22.53 -9.19
N MET A 58 16.51 -23.82 -8.87
CA MET A 58 15.95 -24.47 -7.68
C MET A 58 16.50 -23.86 -6.38
N ARG A 59 17.81 -23.52 -6.36
CA ARG A 59 18.42 -22.82 -5.23
C ARG A 59 17.80 -21.45 -5.01
N GLN A 60 17.63 -20.66 -6.07
CA GLN A 60 17.00 -19.33 -5.99
C GLN A 60 15.53 -19.45 -5.56
N ALA A 61 14.77 -20.36 -6.12
CA ALA A 61 13.38 -20.60 -5.76
C ALA A 61 13.22 -21.01 -4.28
N ALA A 62 14.11 -21.86 -3.77
CA ALA A 62 14.12 -22.24 -2.36
C ALA A 62 14.38 -21.03 -1.45
N ALA A 63 15.35 -20.19 -1.78
CA ALA A 63 15.63 -18.98 -1.02
C ALA A 63 14.43 -17.99 -0.98
N ILE A 64 13.68 -17.87 -2.07
CA ILE A 64 12.47 -17.06 -2.08
C ILE A 64 11.35 -17.69 -1.25
N LEU A 65 11.21 -19.03 -1.28
CA LEU A 65 10.24 -19.72 -0.42
C LEU A 65 10.52 -19.50 1.07
N ASP A 66 11.78 -19.42 1.46
CA ASP A 66 12.17 -19.11 2.85
C ASP A 66 11.73 -17.68 3.23
N ILE A 67 11.83 -16.71 2.32
CA ILE A 67 11.41 -15.31 2.55
C ILE A 67 9.89 -15.22 2.83
N VAL A 68 9.08 -16.05 2.15
CA VAL A 68 7.61 -16.11 2.35
C VAL A 68 7.20 -17.20 3.35
N GLU A 69 8.13 -17.72 4.15
CA GLU A 69 7.91 -18.69 5.22
C GLU A 69 7.32 -20.03 4.76
N LEU A 70 7.63 -20.45 3.53
CA LEU A 70 7.16 -21.70 2.92
C LEU A 70 8.28 -22.68 2.55
N GLY A 71 9.49 -22.52 3.07
CA GLY A 71 10.65 -23.39 2.75
C GLY A 71 10.37 -24.89 2.96
N ALA A 72 9.70 -25.25 4.07
CA ALA A 72 9.34 -26.65 4.36
C ALA A 72 8.27 -27.24 3.40
N TRP A 73 7.61 -26.43 2.58
CA TRP A 73 6.50 -26.83 1.72
C TRP A 73 6.91 -27.03 0.26
N GLY A 74 8.19 -26.88 -0.07
CA GLY A 74 8.69 -26.89 -1.45
C GLY A 74 8.34 -28.15 -2.25
N ALA A 75 8.27 -29.32 -1.60
CA ALA A 75 7.92 -30.59 -2.24
C ALA A 75 6.41 -30.85 -2.37
N LYS A 76 5.56 -30.00 -1.76
CA LYS A 76 4.11 -30.12 -1.79
C LYS A 76 3.51 -29.60 -3.10
N PHE A 77 2.24 -29.91 -3.36
CA PHE A 77 1.48 -29.44 -4.51
C PHE A 77 0.44 -28.39 -4.09
N ALA A 78 -0.06 -27.60 -5.04
CA ALA A 78 -1.00 -26.52 -4.76
C ALA A 78 -2.26 -26.99 -3.99
N HIS A 79 -2.81 -28.16 -4.30
CA HIS A 79 -4.00 -28.70 -3.66
C HIS A 79 -3.78 -29.14 -2.20
N GLU A 80 -2.52 -29.24 -1.73
CA GLU A 80 -2.18 -29.56 -0.35
C GLU A 80 -2.03 -28.29 0.52
N LEU A 81 -2.19 -27.11 -0.07
CA LEU A 81 -1.98 -25.81 0.58
C LEU A 81 -3.31 -25.10 0.88
N SER A 82 -3.35 -24.34 1.98
CA SER A 82 -4.44 -23.37 2.21
C SER A 82 -4.40 -22.23 1.18
N GLY A 83 -5.51 -21.48 1.01
CA GLY A 83 -5.57 -20.33 0.11
C GLY A 83 -4.49 -19.30 0.39
N GLY A 84 -4.25 -18.96 1.65
CA GLY A 84 -3.17 -18.04 2.04
C GLY A 84 -1.78 -18.55 1.69
N MET A 85 -1.52 -19.85 1.83
CA MET A 85 -0.25 -20.45 1.40
C MET A 85 -0.10 -20.44 -0.12
N GLN A 86 -1.19 -20.71 -0.87
CA GLN A 86 -1.17 -20.62 -2.33
C GLN A 86 -0.86 -19.19 -2.79
N GLN A 87 -1.40 -18.19 -2.10
CA GLN A 87 -1.11 -16.78 -2.39
C GLN A 87 0.35 -16.45 -2.15
N ARG A 88 0.94 -16.90 -1.04
CA ARG A 88 2.38 -16.74 -0.77
C ARG A 88 3.24 -17.41 -1.85
N VAL A 89 2.86 -18.58 -2.35
CA VAL A 89 3.54 -19.24 -3.49
C VAL A 89 3.42 -18.39 -4.76
N GLY A 90 2.24 -17.81 -5.04
CA GLY A 90 2.03 -16.89 -6.16
C GLY A 90 2.94 -15.66 -6.08
N LEU A 91 3.05 -15.06 -4.90
CA LEU A 91 3.97 -13.95 -4.63
C LEU A 91 5.44 -14.36 -4.79
N ALA A 92 5.83 -15.49 -4.20
CA ALA A 92 7.18 -16.03 -4.34
C ALA A 92 7.56 -16.28 -5.81
N ARG A 93 6.64 -16.84 -6.61
CA ARG A 93 6.83 -17.03 -8.05
C ARG A 93 7.02 -15.70 -8.78
N ALA A 94 6.21 -14.69 -8.48
CA ALA A 94 6.34 -13.38 -9.09
C ALA A 94 7.69 -12.72 -8.78
N LEU A 95 8.20 -12.92 -7.56
CA LEU A 95 9.47 -12.38 -7.09
C LEU A 95 10.71 -13.18 -7.57
N ALA A 96 10.56 -14.45 -7.93
CA ALA A 96 11.69 -15.34 -8.23
C ALA A 96 12.58 -14.84 -9.38
N ALA A 97 11.99 -14.15 -10.35
CA ALA A 97 12.74 -13.52 -11.44
C ALA A 97 13.33 -12.16 -11.08
N ASN A 98 13.23 -11.70 -9.84
CA ASN A 98 13.67 -10.38 -9.38
C ASN A 98 13.20 -9.23 -10.31
N PRO A 99 11.89 -9.08 -10.56
CA PRO A 99 11.34 -8.08 -11.47
C PRO A 99 11.56 -6.66 -10.92
N ASP A 100 11.52 -5.65 -11.79
CA ASP A 100 11.55 -4.23 -11.39
C ASP A 100 10.15 -3.74 -11.00
N VAL A 101 9.11 -4.28 -11.67
CA VAL A 101 7.71 -3.95 -11.44
C VAL A 101 6.92 -5.20 -11.05
N LEU A 102 6.14 -5.09 -9.98
CA LEU A 102 5.21 -6.12 -9.54
C LEU A 102 3.77 -5.67 -9.82
N LEU A 103 3.06 -6.45 -10.63
CA LEU A 103 1.62 -6.25 -10.89
C LEU A 103 0.84 -7.20 -10.01
N MET A 104 -0.13 -6.70 -9.26
CA MET A 104 -0.99 -7.50 -8.38
C MET A 104 -2.44 -7.23 -8.72
N ASP A 105 -3.14 -8.26 -9.17
CA ASP A 105 -4.54 -8.18 -9.59
C ASP A 105 -5.41 -8.85 -8.54
N GLU A 106 -6.09 -8.04 -7.71
CA GLU A 106 -6.94 -8.46 -6.59
C GLU A 106 -6.33 -9.60 -5.74
N PRO A 107 -5.09 -9.49 -5.29
CA PRO A 107 -4.35 -10.64 -4.78
C PRO A 107 -4.95 -11.25 -3.51
N PHE A 108 -5.78 -10.51 -2.76
CA PHE A 108 -6.31 -10.98 -1.48
C PHE A 108 -7.83 -11.19 -1.49
N SER A 109 -8.51 -10.98 -2.62
CA SER A 109 -9.99 -11.04 -2.70
C SER A 109 -10.56 -12.44 -2.41
N ALA A 110 -9.85 -13.50 -2.77
CA ALA A 110 -10.28 -14.89 -2.57
C ALA A 110 -10.04 -15.44 -1.15
N LEU A 111 -9.58 -14.60 -0.20
CA LEU A 111 -9.19 -15.02 1.14
C LEU A 111 -10.21 -14.57 2.19
N ASP A 112 -10.32 -15.35 3.27
CA ASP A 112 -11.09 -14.94 4.43
C ASP A 112 -10.49 -13.69 5.10
N PRO A 113 -11.29 -12.88 5.84
CA PRO A 113 -10.86 -11.59 6.35
C PRO A 113 -9.62 -11.64 7.27
N LEU A 114 -9.47 -12.71 8.07
CA LEU A 114 -8.35 -12.83 9.01
C LEU A 114 -7.03 -13.10 8.27
N ILE A 115 -7.04 -14.08 7.38
CA ILE A 115 -5.88 -14.44 6.54
C ILE A 115 -5.51 -13.29 5.61
N ARG A 116 -6.52 -12.62 5.02
CA ARG A 116 -6.33 -11.43 4.19
C ARG A 116 -5.50 -10.37 4.94
N ARG A 117 -5.92 -10.02 6.16
CA ARG A 117 -5.24 -9.02 6.98
C ARG A 117 -3.80 -9.40 7.30
N GLN A 118 -3.55 -10.67 7.64
CA GLN A 118 -2.21 -11.18 7.92
C GLN A 118 -1.30 -11.06 6.68
N LEU A 119 -1.80 -11.43 5.49
CA LEU A 119 -1.03 -11.35 4.25
C LEU A 119 -0.78 -9.92 3.79
N GLN A 120 -1.71 -8.99 4.03
CA GLN A 120 -1.50 -7.57 3.81
C GLN A 120 -0.35 -7.03 4.67
N ASP A 121 -0.33 -7.37 5.97
CA ASP A 121 0.75 -6.97 6.89
C ASP A 121 2.11 -7.54 6.45
N GLU A 122 2.11 -8.81 6.05
CA GLU A 122 3.31 -9.45 5.51
C GLU A 122 3.78 -8.78 4.22
N PHE A 123 2.86 -8.46 3.30
CA PHE A 123 3.19 -7.78 2.06
C PHE A 123 3.79 -6.38 2.32
N ILE A 124 3.21 -5.60 3.24
CA ILE A 124 3.74 -4.29 3.66
C ILE A 124 5.15 -4.43 4.22
N ARG A 125 5.41 -5.45 5.04
CA ARG A 125 6.75 -5.75 5.56
C ARG A 125 7.73 -6.09 4.44
N LEU A 126 7.32 -6.96 3.50
CA LEU A 126 8.15 -7.39 2.37
C LEU A 126 8.42 -6.24 1.38
N SER A 127 7.44 -5.39 1.10
CA SER A 127 7.59 -4.26 0.18
C SER A 127 8.68 -3.28 0.63
N LYS A 128 8.78 -3.03 1.95
CA LYS A 128 9.83 -2.19 2.56
C LYS A 128 11.25 -2.78 2.38
N ILE A 129 11.36 -4.11 2.36
CA ILE A 129 12.63 -4.82 2.18
C ILE A 129 13.01 -4.89 0.70
N LEU A 130 12.05 -5.24 -0.15
CA LEU A 130 12.26 -5.50 -1.56
C LEU A 130 12.39 -4.22 -2.39
N LYS A 131 11.78 -3.13 -1.96
CA LYS A 131 11.79 -1.80 -2.61
C LYS A 131 11.45 -1.87 -4.11
N LYS A 132 10.41 -2.65 -4.46
CA LYS A 132 9.93 -2.81 -5.83
C LYS A 132 8.78 -1.85 -6.11
N THR A 133 8.72 -1.31 -7.32
CA THR A 133 7.54 -0.61 -7.78
C THR A 133 6.40 -1.60 -7.90
N THR A 134 5.31 -1.38 -7.15
CA THR A 134 4.15 -2.26 -7.19
C THR A 134 2.93 -1.51 -7.70
N ILE A 135 2.25 -2.08 -8.69
CA ILE A 135 0.91 -1.66 -9.11
C ILE A 135 -0.07 -2.69 -8.55
N PHE A 136 -0.89 -2.22 -7.62
CA PHE A 136 -1.83 -3.05 -6.89
C PHE A 136 -3.26 -2.70 -7.28
N ILE A 137 -4.00 -3.64 -7.85
CA ILE A 137 -5.40 -3.46 -8.25
C ILE A 137 -6.29 -4.10 -7.19
N THR A 138 -7.24 -3.32 -6.70
CA THR A 138 -8.26 -3.79 -5.75
C THR A 138 -9.55 -3.00 -5.94
N HIS A 139 -10.69 -3.61 -5.58
CA HIS A 139 -11.98 -2.94 -5.44
C HIS A 139 -12.26 -2.55 -3.97
N ASP A 140 -11.37 -2.90 -3.05
CA ASP A 140 -11.48 -2.61 -1.60
C ASP A 140 -10.64 -1.37 -1.28
N LEU A 141 -11.33 -0.28 -0.91
CA LEU A 141 -10.66 1.00 -0.61
C LEU A 141 -9.86 0.94 0.70
N ASP A 142 -10.34 0.20 1.72
CA ASP A 142 -9.57 0.01 2.97
C ASP A 142 -8.23 -0.67 2.68
N GLU A 143 -8.21 -1.61 1.74
CA GLU A 143 -7.01 -2.28 1.27
C GLU A 143 -6.07 -1.31 0.55
N ALA A 144 -6.61 -0.49 -0.37
CA ALA A 144 -5.83 0.52 -1.09
C ALA A 144 -5.20 1.55 -0.13
N VAL A 145 -5.97 2.03 0.84
CA VAL A 145 -5.52 2.97 1.88
C VAL A 145 -4.42 2.36 2.76
N ARG A 146 -4.53 1.07 3.06
CA ARG A 146 -3.58 0.37 3.95
C ARG A 146 -2.24 0.08 3.30
N ILE A 147 -2.25 -0.24 2.00
CA ILE A 147 -1.09 -0.79 1.27
C ILE A 147 -0.42 0.27 0.40
N GLY A 148 -1.19 1.17 -0.20
CA GLY A 148 -0.71 2.07 -1.24
C GLY A 148 -0.05 3.34 -0.70
N ASP A 149 1.12 3.68 -1.21
CA ASP A 149 1.72 5.01 -1.02
C ASP A 149 0.93 6.07 -1.80
N ARG A 150 0.37 5.68 -2.95
CA ARG A 150 -0.52 6.49 -3.78
C ARG A 150 -1.67 5.65 -4.29
N ILE A 151 -2.85 6.25 -4.33
CA ILE A 151 -4.09 5.64 -4.78
C ILE A 151 -4.55 6.33 -6.07
N ALA A 152 -4.96 5.53 -7.03
CA ALA A 152 -5.55 5.99 -8.29
C ALA A 152 -6.98 5.47 -8.38
N ILE A 153 -7.96 6.38 -8.36
CA ILE A 153 -9.37 6.03 -8.50
C ILE A 153 -9.74 6.08 -9.98
N MET A 154 -10.33 4.99 -10.46
CA MET A 154 -10.78 4.85 -11.84
C MET A 154 -12.30 4.67 -11.92
N ARG A 155 -12.91 5.30 -12.95
CA ARG A 155 -14.31 5.12 -13.30
C ARG A 155 -14.44 5.01 -14.82
N ASP A 156 -15.16 4.02 -15.30
CA ASP A 156 -15.42 3.81 -16.74
C ASP A 156 -14.14 3.80 -17.60
N GLY A 157 -13.07 3.19 -17.09
CA GLY A 157 -11.78 3.10 -17.77
C GLY A 157 -10.95 4.39 -17.78
N LYS A 158 -11.38 5.42 -17.06
CA LYS A 158 -10.68 6.70 -16.96
C LYS A 158 -10.20 6.93 -15.54
N MET A 159 -9.04 7.59 -15.43
CA MET A 159 -8.50 8.06 -14.16
C MET A 159 -9.31 9.27 -13.70
N VAL A 160 -9.88 9.21 -12.48
CA VAL A 160 -10.66 10.31 -11.88
C VAL A 160 -9.78 11.13 -10.95
N GLN A 161 -9.04 10.46 -10.05
CA GLN A 161 -8.14 11.12 -9.11
C GLN A 161 -6.93 10.24 -8.80
N ILE A 162 -5.78 10.88 -8.57
CA ILE A 162 -4.56 10.23 -8.07
C ILE A 162 -4.01 11.09 -6.94
N GLY A 163 -3.76 10.46 -5.77
CA GLY A 163 -3.20 11.14 -4.61
C GLY A 163 -2.77 10.14 -3.53
N THR A 164 -2.34 10.66 -2.40
CA THR A 164 -2.20 9.88 -1.16
C THR A 164 -3.59 9.52 -0.64
N ALA A 165 -3.70 8.58 0.29
CA ALA A 165 -4.95 8.28 0.96
C ALA A 165 -5.56 9.54 1.60
N GLU A 166 -4.72 10.39 2.19
CA GLU A 166 -5.12 11.65 2.80
C GLU A 166 -5.67 12.65 1.79
N ASP A 167 -4.96 12.86 0.65
CA ASP A 167 -5.43 13.75 -0.41
C ASP A 167 -6.83 13.39 -0.89
N ILE A 168 -7.06 12.08 -1.11
CA ILE A 168 -8.33 11.57 -1.64
C ILE A 168 -9.47 11.70 -0.63
N VAL A 169 -9.19 11.47 0.66
CA VAL A 169 -10.20 11.56 1.73
C VAL A 169 -10.51 13.02 2.11
N MET A 170 -9.50 13.90 2.08
CA MET A 170 -9.67 15.29 2.48
C MET A 170 -10.13 16.20 1.34
N GLN A 171 -9.78 15.88 0.09
CA GLN A 171 -10.05 16.69 -1.09
C GLN A 171 -10.54 15.81 -2.26
N PRO A 172 -11.73 15.18 -2.14
CA PRO A 172 -12.29 14.39 -3.24
C PRO A 172 -12.53 15.27 -4.47
N ALA A 173 -12.15 14.74 -5.65
CA ALA A 173 -12.21 15.49 -6.92
C ALA A 173 -13.64 15.73 -7.42
N ASP A 174 -14.57 14.84 -7.09
CA ASP A 174 -15.99 14.92 -7.44
C ASP A 174 -16.86 14.14 -6.44
N ASP A 175 -18.18 14.21 -6.62
CA ASP A 175 -19.16 13.51 -5.77
C ASP A 175 -18.95 11.99 -5.78
N TYR A 176 -18.53 11.42 -6.91
CA TYR A 176 -18.26 9.99 -7.00
C TYR A 176 -17.10 9.57 -6.08
N VAL A 177 -16.02 10.36 -6.05
CA VAL A 177 -14.90 10.10 -5.14
C VAL A 177 -15.33 10.33 -3.70
N ALA A 178 -16.10 11.38 -3.42
CA ALA A 178 -16.62 11.66 -2.08
C ALA A 178 -17.46 10.48 -1.54
N ASP A 179 -18.39 9.97 -2.34
CA ASP A 179 -19.20 8.79 -1.99
C ASP A 179 -18.33 7.54 -1.79
N PHE A 180 -17.32 7.36 -2.64
CA PHE A 180 -16.43 6.19 -2.60
C PHE A 180 -15.58 6.15 -1.32
N VAL A 181 -15.14 7.32 -0.82
CA VAL A 181 -14.33 7.43 0.41
C VAL A 181 -15.13 7.62 1.69
N ALA A 182 -16.44 7.78 1.61
CA ALA A 182 -17.31 8.10 2.75
C ALA A 182 -17.21 7.08 3.91
N GLY A 183 -16.87 5.81 3.61
CA GLY A 183 -16.68 4.77 4.61
C GLY A 183 -15.30 4.78 5.30
N ILE A 184 -14.35 5.58 4.83
CA ILE A 184 -12.99 5.60 5.37
C ILE A 184 -12.92 6.49 6.61
N SER A 185 -12.44 5.91 7.70
CA SER A 185 -12.22 6.67 8.93
C SER A 185 -11.06 7.66 8.79
N ARG A 186 -11.37 8.96 8.81
CA ARG A 186 -10.37 10.03 8.83
C ARG A 186 -9.34 9.87 9.95
N LEU A 187 -9.72 9.27 11.06
CA LEU A 187 -8.82 9.03 12.21
C LEU A 187 -7.59 8.19 11.86
N LYS A 188 -7.68 7.36 10.81
CA LYS A 188 -6.61 6.46 10.40
C LYS A 188 -5.71 7.02 9.29
N VAL A 189 -6.20 8.04 8.59
CA VAL A 189 -5.62 8.49 7.32
C VAL A 189 -5.07 9.90 7.42
N VAL A 190 -5.71 10.74 8.26
CA VAL A 190 -5.38 12.17 8.38
C VAL A 190 -4.29 12.38 9.44
N HIS A 191 -3.33 13.23 9.13
CA HIS A 191 -2.20 13.57 9.97
C HIS A 191 -2.21 15.04 10.39
N ALA A 192 -1.30 15.42 11.29
CA ALA A 192 -1.25 16.76 11.89
C ALA A 192 -1.10 17.87 10.84
N HIS A 193 -0.27 17.67 9.81
CA HIS A 193 -0.02 18.67 8.76
C HIS A 193 -1.28 19.05 7.96
N ALA A 194 -2.26 18.12 7.80
CA ALA A 194 -3.51 18.40 7.08
C ALA A 194 -4.56 19.14 7.92
N VAL A 195 -4.41 19.14 9.25
CA VAL A 195 -5.38 19.74 10.19
C VAL A 195 -4.85 21.05 10.78
N MET A 196 -3.53 21.24 10.82
CA MET A 196 -2.90 22.40 11.43
C MET A 196 -3.21 23.69 10.71
N ARG A 197 -3.27 24.77 11.48
CA ARG A 197 -3.22 26.14 10.96
C ARG A 197 -1.80 26.68 11.03
N PRO A 198 -1.40 27.58 10.13
CA PRO A 198 -0.10 28.25 10.23
C PRO A 198 0.09 28.89 11.59
N LEU A 199 1.23 28.63 12.21
CA LEU A 199 1.53 29.12 13.56
C LEU A 199 1.50 30.65 13.66
N GLU A 200 2.01 31.35 12.64
CA GLU A 200 2.03 32.80 12.57
C GLU A 200 0.61 33.42 12.65
N THR A 201 -0.34 32.79 11.96
CA THR A 201 -1.75 33.24 11.95
C THR A 201 -2.36 33.11 13.35
N TYR A 202 -2.06 32.04 14.06
CA TYR A 202 -2.55 31.84 15.43
C TYR A 202 -1.93 32.83 16.41
N ILE A 203 -0.61 33.06 16.35
CA ILE A 203 0.10 34.01 17.23
C ILE A 203 -0.45 35.42 17.02
N ALA A 204 -0.67 35.86 15.79
CA ALA A 204 -1.25 37.13 15.47
C ALA A 204 -2.63 37.36 16.09
N ALA A 205 -3.45 36.29 16.14
CA ALA A 205 -4.80 36.37 16.70
C ALA A 205 -4.87 36.26 18.22
N ASN A 206 -3.92 35.54 18.87
CA ASN A 206 -3.98 35.20 20.31
C ASN A 206 -2.87 35.78 21.16
N GLY A 207 -1.94 36.54 20.58
CA GLY A 207 -0.89 37.28 21.33
C GLY A 207 0.28 36.41 21.80
N GLY A 208 0.40 35.17 21.37
CA GLY A 208 1.51 34.27 21.69
C GLY A 208 1.12 32.80 21.89
N LEU A 209 2.13 31.97 22.14
CA LEU A 209 1.98 30.56 22.50
C LEU A 209 1.96 30.37 24.01
N SER A 210 1.15 29.47 24.52
CA SER A 210 1.24 28.97 25.87
C SER A 210 2.57 28.24 26.10
N THR A 211 3.25 28.49 27.21
CA THR A 211 4.49 27.77 27.59
C THR A 211 4.27 26.29 27.87
N VAL A 212 3.03 25.83 28.00
CA VAL A 212 2.61 24.44 28.30
C VAL A 212 2.12 23.70 27.09
N ALA A 213 2.25 24.25 25.87
CA ALA A 213 1.80 23.61 24.65
C ALA A 213 2.57 22.30 24.39
N MET A 214 1.83 21.22 24.13
CA MET A 214 2.42 19.95 23.66
C MET A 214 2.94 20.12 22.24
N ARG A 215 4.01 19.40 21.90
CA ARG A 215 4.60 19.38 20.57
C ARG A 215 4.50 18.00 19.98
N VAL A 216 4.09 17.93 18.71
CA VAL A 216 3.97 16.68 17.93
C VAL A 216 4.65 16.87 16.58
N ASN A 217 5.00 15.76 15.92
CA ASN A 217 5.49 15.78 14.54
C ASN A 217 4.33 16.04 13.57
N GLU A 218 4.62 16.62 12.42
CA GLU A 218 3.62 16.85 11.34
C GLU A 218 2.96 15.56 10.81
N ASP A 219 3.65 14.40 10.92
CA ASP A 219 3.15 13.09 10.54
C ASP A 219 2.34 12.38 11.65
N GLU A 220 2.05 13.06 12.77
CA GLU A 220 1.28 12.45 13.86
C GLU A 220 -0.19 12.23 13.44
N SER A 221 -0.74 11.05 13.78
CA SER A 221 -2.09 10.68 13.36
C SER A 221 -3.19 11.50 14.06
N LEU A 222 -4.30 11.74 13.36
CA LEU A 222 -5.48 12.40 13.93
C LEU A 222 -5.99 11.68 15.19
N SER A 223 -5.90 10.35 15.22
CA SER A 223 -6.26 9.54 16.39
C SER A 223 -5.41 9.89 17.62
N THR A 224 -4.10 10.01 17.47
CA THR A 224 -3.19 10.43 18.54
C THR A 224 -3.47 11.85 18.98
N LEU A 225 -3.67 12.77 18.03
CA LEU A 225 -3.98 14.17 18.33
C LEU A 225 -5.26 14.31 19.16
N ILE A 226 -6.30 13.56 18.84
CA ILE A 226 -7.54 13.54 19.61
C ILE A 226 -7.30 13.02 21.03
N ASN A 227 -6.55 11.92 21.20
CA ASN A 227 -6.22 11.39 22.52
C ASN A 227 -5.45 12.43 23.36
N LEU A 228 -4.45 13.12 22.78
CA LEU A 228 -3.73 14.19 23.47
C LEU A 228 -4.63 15.35 23.86
N ALA A 229 -5.62 15.69 23.03
CA ALA A 229 -6.56 16.77 23.28
C ALA A 229 -7.64 16.43 24.33
N ILE A 230 -7.90 15.13 24.62
CA ILE A 230 -8.84 14.71 25.67
C ILE A 230 -8.32 15.14 27.05
N ASP A 231 -7.04 14.94 27.29
CA ASP A 231 -6.42 15.16 28.60
C ASP A 231 -5.80 16.57 28.76
N ASN A 232 -5.84 17.39 27.71
CA ASN A 232 -5.19 18.68 27.69
C ASN A 232 -6.00 19.75 26.95
N ASP A 233 -6.25 20.90 27.64
CA ASP A 233 -7.00 22.02 27.07
C ASP A 233 -6.14 22.97 26.21
N HIS A 234 -4.81 22.78 26.24
CA HIS A 234 -3.90 23.63 25.48
C HIS A 234 -3.82 23.20 24.01
N PRO A 235 -3.61 24.17 23.09
CA PRO A 235 -3.36 23.86 21.70
C PRO A 235 -2.11 22.98 21.53
N ILE A 236 -2.13 22.13 20.51
CA ILE A 236 -1.02 21.26 20.12
C ILE A 236 -0.18 21.98 19.07
N VAL A 237 1.11 22.15 19.32
CA VAL A 237 2.06 22.72 18.36
C VAL A 237 2.59 21.61 17.47
N VAL A 238 2.57 21.84 16.16
CA VAL A 238 3.08 20.90 15.15
C VAL A 238 4.48 21.33 14.74
N GLN A 239 5.38 20.35 14.68
CA GLN A 239 6.78 20.55 14.30
C GLN A 239 7.11 19.80 13.01
N ASP A 240 7.86 20.48 12.13
CA ASP A 240 8.60 19.88 11.01
C ASP A 240 10.09 20.07 11.28
N ALA A 241 10.86 18.96 11.21
CA ALA A 241 12.31 18.95 11.46
C ALA A 241 12.75 19.72 12.74
N GLY A 242 11.90 19.72 13.77
CA GLY A 242 12.16 20.40 15.05
C GLY A 242 11.83 21.90 15.09
N GLN A 243 11.24 22.44 14.02
CA GLN A 243 10.73 23.80 13.97
C GLN A 243 9.21 23.81 14.17
N ASP A 244 8.71 24.75 14.99
CA ASP A 244 7.27 24.94 15.20
C ASP A 244 6.66 25.56 13.92
N VAL A 245 5.87 24.78 13.16
CA VAL A 245 5.30 25.18 11.85
C VAL A 245 3.80 25.42 11.90
N GLY A 246 3.08 24.76 12.80
CA GLY A 246 1.63 24.84 12.87
C GLY A 246 1.08 24.66 14.27
N ILE A 247 -0.24 24.84 14.38
CA ILE A 247 -0.97 24.69 15.63
C ILE A 247 -2.32 24.05 15.37
N ILE A 248 -2.74 23.18 16.28
CA ILE A 248 -4.02 22.47 16.24
C ILE A 248 -4.77 22.74 17.52
N THR A 249 -6.01 23.21 17.42
CA THR A 249 -6.93 23.38 18.56
C THR A 249 -7.94 22.25 18.62
N ARG A 250 -8.62 22.08 19.77
CA ARG A 250 -9.75 21.14 19.88
C ARG A 250 -10.85 21.41 18.83
N ALA A 251 -11.08 22.68 18.51
CA ALA A 251 -12.08 23.06 17.51
C ALA A 251 -11.69 22.54 16.10
N ASP A 252 -10.40 22.57 15.75
CA ASP A 252 -9.88 22.06 14.48
C ASP A 252 -10.06 20.54 14.40
N LEU A 253 -9.74 19.82 15.47
CA LEU A 253 -9.93 18.36 15.54
C LEU A 253 -11.41 17.98 15.41
N LEU A 254 -12.29 18.64 16.17
CA LEU A 254 -13.74 18.38 16.11
C LEU A 254 -14.30 18.66 14.72
N LYS A 255 -13.91 19.78 14.09
CA LYS A 255 -14.34 20.13 12.73
C LYS A 255 -13.92 19.04 11.74
N THR A 256 -12.66 18.57 11.78
CA THR A 256 -12.16 17.53 10.88
C THR A 256 -12.91 16.21 11.04
N VAL A 257 -13.30 15.86 12.27
CA VAL A 257 -14.09 14.64 12.53
C VAL A 257 -15.51 14.79 12.03
N ILE A 258 -16.18 15.91 12.31
CA ILE A 258 -17.60 16.17 11.93
C ILE A 258 -17.74 16.23 10.41
N GLU A 259 -16.88 16.97 9.71
CA GLU A 259 -16.87 17.04 8.23
C GLU A 259 -16.65 15.67 7.55
N GLY A 260 -16.13 14.68 8.28
CA GLY A 260 -16.01 13.29 7.84
C GLY A 260 -17.22 12.40 8.14
N THR A 261 -18.18 12.89 8.93
CA THR A 261 -19.38 12.15 9.33
C THR A 261 -20.67 12.67 8.69
N GLU A 262 -20.65 13.85 8.11
CA GLU A 262 -21.78 14.41 7.36
C GLU A 262 -21.85 13.78 5.95
N VAL A 263 -22.27 12.52 5.88
CA VAL A 263 -22.84 11.91 4.68
C VAL A 263 -24.34 11.92 4.89
N SER A 264 -24.98 12.85 4.21
CA SER A 264 -26.44 12.98 4.11
C SER A 264 -27.04 11.84 3.32
#